data_44cf456c5702db9ed309ba205ea91014
#
_entry.id   44cf456c5702db9ed309ba205ea91014
#
_cell.length_a   1.000
_cell.length_b   1.000
_cell.length_c   1.000
_cell.angle_alpha   90.00
_cell.angle_beta   90.00
_cell.angle_gamma   90.00
#
_symmetry.space_group_name_H-M   'P 1'
#
loop_
_entity.id
_entity.type
_entity.pdbx_description
1 polymer ?
#
loop_
_entity_poly.entity_id
_entity_poly.type
_entity_poly.pdbx_seq_one_letter_code
_entity_poly.pdbx_strand_id
1 'polypeptide(L)'
;ISNRIDKQYNPRNDEGERKVLNFRPLNKELDTGDWLILCRTHEIVKQVCESLDRYGWLYKCYGKSIVNDKIIEAIHSWTALQRGKEISGSRVDTVYSFMDSTRIKRGHGTFKGAHSMMYNIDDLINNFGLREHIKEDLFTKTLDWYDVLNAKGVRKRIRYLRAVMRDGHKLDEKPRIEVSTIHASKGGERDNVMLLTDLSYGPYKSSRDTQQGRDDEARVFYVGATRAKKKLIIVHTTEAQFEYEPIFFHDRQAS
;
A
#
# COMPACT_ATOMS: atom_id res chain seq x y z
N ILE A 1 -27.10 15.44 -8.95
CA ILE A 1 -26.60 16.38 -7.93
C ILE A 1 -26.96 17.81 -8.33
N SER A 2 -26.74 18.22 -9.60
CA SER A 2 -27.09 19.55 -10.09
C SER A 2 -28.56 19.92 -9.86
N ASN A 3 -29.48 18.94 -9.91
CA ASN A 3 -30.91 19.15 -9.67
C ASN A 3 -31.28 19.30 -8.18
N ARG A 4 -30.36 19.06 -7.25
CA ARG A 4 -30.56 19.14 -5.81
C ARG A 4 -29.83 20.30 -5.13
N ILE A 5 -28.80 20.79 -5.78
CA ILE A 5 -27.96 21.89 -5.28
C ILE A 5 -27.87 22.90 -6.39
N ASP A 6 -28.27 24.12 -6.12
CA ASP A 6 -28.20 25.24 -7.07
C ASP A 6 -26.73 25.63 -7.31
N LYS A 7 -26.03 24.81 -8.10
CA LYS A 7 -24.65 25.02 -8.56
C LYS A 7 -24.55 24.73 -10.05
N GLN A 8 -24.00 25.68 -10.77
CA GLN A 8 -23.63 25.48 -12.16
C GLN A 8 -22.29 24.73 -12.23
N TYR A 9 -22.28 23.61 -12.94
CA TYR A 9 -21.08 22.81 -13.19
C TYR A 9 -20.73 22.94 -14.66
N ASN A 10 -19.53 23.41 -14.94
CA ASN A 10 -18.99 23.38 -16.31
C ASN A 10 -18.25 22.04 -16.47
N PRO A 11 -18.76 21.13 -17.32
CA PRO A 11 -18.05 19.89 -17.60
C PRO A 11 -16.75 20.19 -18.34
N ARG A 12 -15.77 19.30 -18.22
CA ARG A 12 -14.57 19.33 -19.07
C ARG A 12 -14.96 18.94 -20.49
N ASN A 13 -14.23 19.46 -21.47
CA ASN A 13 -14.46 19.12 -22.89
C ASN A 13 -14.00 17.70 -23.24
N ASP A 14 -13.15 17.08 -22.39
CA ASP A 14 -12.61 15.75 -22.62
C ASP A 14 -13.58 14.67 -22.08
N GLU A 15 -13.88 13.70 -22.90
CA GLU A 15 -14.65 12.52 -22.49
C GLU A 15 -13.82 11.60 -21.59
N GLY A 16 -14.37 11.25 -20.42
CA GLY A 16 -13.78 10.32 -19.49
C GLY A 16 -14.41 8.93 -19.57
N GLU A 17 -13.64 7.91 -19.24
CA GLU A 17 -14.15 6.53 -19.12
C GLU A 17 -14.83 6.34 -17.75
N ARG A 18 -16.05 5.76 -17.74
CA ARG A 18 -16.74 5.33 -16.54
C ARG A 18 -17.02 3.84 -16.61
N LYS A 19 -16.64 3.10 -15.57
CA LYS A 19 -16.98 1.69 -15.36
C LYS A 19 -17.65 1.49 -14.02
N VAL A 20 -18.44 0.42 -13.94
CA VAL A 20 -19.01 -0.11 -12.69
C VAL A 20 -18.53 -1.54 -12.55
N LEU A 21 -17.96 -1.90 -11.43
CA LEU A 21 -17.43 -3.22 -11.14
C LEU A 21 -17.95 -3.71 -9.80
N ASN A 22 -18.27 -5.00 -9.73
CA ASN A 22 -18.42 -5.68 -8.44
C ASN A 22 -17.04 -5.95 -7.86
N PHE A 23 -16.90 -5.83 -6.53
CA PHE A 23 -15.63 -6.06 -5.86
C PHE A 23 -15.18 -7.51 -6.08
N ARG A 24 -14.19 -7.66 -6.94
CA ARG A 24 -13.37 -8.87 -7.08
C ARG A 24 -11.94 -8.42 -7.28
N PRO A 25 -10.93 -9.31 -7.14
CA PRO A 25 -9.53 -8.87 -7.18
C PRO A 25 -9.31 -7.93 -8.36
N LEU A 26 -9.03 -6.68 -8.02
CA LEU A 26 -8.90 -5.54 -8.95
C LEU A 26 -7.61 -5.63 -9.79
N ASN A 27 -6.93 -6.80 -9.76
CA ASN A 27 -5.61 -7.01 -10.29
C ASN A 27 -5.46 -6.52 -11.73
N LYS A 28 -6.43 -6.81 -12.59
CA LYS A 28 -6.36 -6.38 -14.00
C LYS A 28 -6.45 -4.86 -14.19
N GLU A 29 -7.24 -4.20 -13.38
CA GLU A 29 -7.42 -2.74 -13.51
C GLU A 29 -6.22 -1.98 -12.94
N LEU A 30 -5.56 -2.51 -11.90
CA LEU A 30 -4.41 -1.90 -11.23
C LEU A 30 -3.07 -2.15 -11.92
N ASP A 31 -3.01 -3.05 -12.92
CA ASP A 31 -1.76 -3.41 -13.62
C ASP A 31 -1.09 -2.20 -14.29
N THR A 32 -1.86 -1.23 -14.74
CA THR A 32 -1.35 -0.07 -15.46
C THR A 32 -1.90 1.25 -14.91
N GLY A 33 -1.13 2.32 -15.06
CA GLY A 33 -1.53 3.68 -14.68
C GLY A 33 -1.41 3.98 -13.18
N ASP A 34 -1.60 5.26 -12.84
CA ASP A 34 -1.62 5.74 -11.46
C ASP A 34 -3.06 5.75 -10.95
N TRP A 35 -3.26 5.18 -9.78
CA TRP A 35 -4.58 4.98 -9.19
C TRP A 35 -4.75 5.67 -7.84
N LEU A 36 -5.91 6.28 -7.66
CA LEU A 36 -6.39 6.73 -6.36
C LEU A 36 -7.62 5.91 -5.98
N ILE A 37 -7.51 5.10 -4.93
CA ILE A 37 -8.61 4.30 -4.39
C ILE A 37 -9.24 5.08 -3.24
N LEU A 38 -10.51 5.42 -3.37
CA LEU A 38 -11.25 6.24 -2.42
C LEU A 38 -12.31 5.43 -1.70
N CYS A 39 -12.27 5.53 -0.38
CA CYS A 39 -13.21 4.88 0.53
C CYS A 39 -13.95 5.92 1.37
N ARG A 40 -15.14 5.58 1.86
CA ARG A 40 -15.90 6.49 2.71
C ARG A 40 -15.35 6.57 4.13
N THR A 41 -14.84 5.49 4.69
CA THR A 41 -14.39 5.39 6.08
C THR A 41 -12.99 4.80 6.20
N HIS A 42 -12.34 5.04 7.35
CA HIS A 42 -11.03 4.48 7.66
C HIS A 42 -11.03 2.94 7.74
N GLU A 43 -12.15 2.37 8.15
CA GLU A 43 -12.29 0.92 8.23
C GLU A 43 -12.24 0.27 6.85
N ILE A 44 -12.95 0.84 5.87
CA ILE A 44 -12.92 0.37 4.49
C ILE A 44 -11.52 0.57 3.90
N VAL A 45 -10.84 1.70 4.18
CA VAL A 45 -9.43 1.89 3.79
C VAL A 45 -8.56 0.74 4.30
N LYS A 46 -8.74 0.34 5.56
CA LYS A 46 -7.98 -0.77 6.15
C LYS A 46 -8.23 -2.08 5.42
N GLN A 47 -9.49 -2.41 5.11
CA GLN A 47 -9.86 -3.62 4.35
C GLN A 47 -9.23 -3.63 2.94
N VAL A 48 -9.26 -2.49 2.24
CA VAL A 48 -8.61 -2.33 0.93
C VAL A 48 -7.10 -2.53 1.06
N CYS A 49 -6.46 -1.92 2.06
CA CYS A 49 -5.03 -2.10 2.30
C CYS A 49 -4.67 -3.57 2.60
N GLU A 50 -5.47 -4.27 3.41
CA GLU A 50 -5.28 -5.70 3.69
C GLU A 50 -5.42 -6.56 2.42
N SER A 51 -6.30 -6.18 1.51
CA SER A 51 -6.45 -6.83 0.20
C SER A 51 -5.22 -6.58 -0.67
N LEU A 52 -4.75 -5.34 -0.77
CA LEU A 52 -3.53 -4.99 -1.53
C LEU A 52 -2.29 -5.67 -0.95
N ASP A 53 -2.17 -5.76 0.39
CA ASP A 53 -1.11 -6.50 1.08
C ASP A 53 -1.10 -7.98 0.68
N ARG A 54 -2.28 -8.60 0.59
CA ARG A 54 -2.43 -10.02 0.24
C ARG A 54 -1.99 -10.32 -1.19
N TYR A 55 -2.26 -9.40 -2.10
CA TYR A 55 -1.92 -9.50 -3.53
C TYR A 55 -0.55 -8.91 -3.87
N GLY A 56 0.20 -8.39 -2.89
CA GLY A 56 1.55 -7.89 -3.11
C GLY A 56 1.64 -6.59 -3.90
N TRP A 57 0.59 -5.76 -3.89
CA TRP A 57 0.63 -4.47 -4.55
C TRP A 57 1.46 -3.44 -3.77
N LEU A 58 2.29 -2.68 -4.48
CA LEU A 58 2.95 -1.52 -3.90
C LEU A 58 1.99 -0.33 -3.87
N TYR A 59 1.73 0.20 -2.69
CA TYR A 59 0.80 1.31 -2.52
C TYR A 59 1.22 2.29 -1.42
N LYS A 60 0.59 3.46 -1.44
CA LYS A 60 0.60 4.44 -0.36
C LYS A 60 -0.73 4.45 0.34
N CYS A 61 -0.70 4.68 1.64
CA CYS A 61 -1.92 4.93 2.42
C CYS A 61 -1.83 6.33 3.03
N TYR A 62 -2.79 7.18 2.72
CA TYR A 62 -2.77 8.61 3.10
C TYR A 62 -1.46 9.31 2.70
N GLY A 63 -0.98 9.08 1.49
CA GLY A 63 0.24 9.66 0.94
C GLY A 63 1.55 9.06 1.48
N LYS A 64 1.50 8.17 2.48
CA LYS A 64 2.68 7.54 3.09
C LYS A 64 2.91 6.15 2.50
N SER A 65 4.15 5.84 2.15
CA SER A 65 4.54 4.48 1.76
C SER A 65 4.28 3.51 2.91
N ILE A 66 3.79 2.32 2.56
CA ILE A 66 3.56 1.24 3.52
C ILE A 66 4.88 0.59 3.95
N VAL A 67 5.88 0.64 3.09
CA VAL A 67 7.21 0.10 3.38
C VAL A 67 8.15 1.26 3.76
N ASN A 68 8.86 1.09 4.87
CA ASN A 68 9.89 2.02 5.28
C ASN A 68 11.16 1.83 4.41
N ASP A 69 11.71 2.91 3.86
CA ASP A 69 12.89 2.88 3.00
C ASP A 69 14.10 2.20 3.67
N LYS A 70 14.25 2.33 4.99
CA LYS A 70 15.30 1.62 5.74
C LYS A 70 15.14 0.10 5.74
N ILE A 71 13.91 -0.42 5.72
CA ILE A 71 13.66 -1.86 5.60
C ILE A 71 14.07 -2.33 4.20
N ILE A 72 13.73 -1.57 3.17
CA ILE A 72 14.12 -1.86 1.79
C ILE A 72 15.65 -1.86 1.67
N GLU A 73 16.30 -0.84 2.23
CA GLU A 73 17.76 -0.75 2.26
C GLU A 73 18.40 -1.94 2.98
N ALA A 74 17.85 -2.36 4.13
CA ALA A 74 18.33 -3.54 4.85
C ALA A 74 18.21 -4.81 4.02
N ILE A 75 17.08 -5.02 3.32
CA ILE A 75 16.86 -6.19 2.44
C ILE A 75 17.87 -6.20 1.28
N HIS A 76 18.05 -5.07 0.60
CA HIS A 76 19.00 -4.97 -0.50
C HIS A 76 20.44 -5.16 -0.03
N SER A 77 20.80 -4.58 1.13
CA SER A 77 22.13 -4.69 1.72
C SER A 77 22.44 -6.13 2.15
N TRP A 78 21.47 -6.79 2.81
CA TRP A 78 21.61 -8.21 3.15
C TRP A 78 21.75 -9.09 1.90
N THR A 79 20.92 -8.86 0.88
CA THR A 79 20.98 -9.58 -0.39
C THR A 79 22.35 -9.38 -1.11
N ALA A 80 22.94 -8.19 -0.97
CA ALA A 80 24.28 -7.93 -1.51
C ALA A 80 25.35 -8.74 -0.76
N LEU A 81 25.31 -8.78 0.57
CA LEU A 81 26.20 -9.61 1.40
C LEU A 81 26.05 -11.11 1.08
N GLN A 82 24.82 -11.59 0.87
CA GLN A 82 24.56 -12.98 0.46
C GLN A 82 25.22 -13.34 -0.87
N ARG A 83 25.39 -12.37 -1.76
CA ARG A 83 26.04 -12.52 -3.07
C ARG A 83 27.56 -12.28 -3.01
N GLY A 84 28.13 -12.19 -1.81
CA GLY A 84 29.57 -11.96 -1.62
C GLY A 84 30.02 -10.53 -1.92
N LYS A 85 29.08 -9.57 -2.00
CA LYS A 85 29.43 -8.16 -2.21
C LYS A 85 29.70 -7.47 -0.87
N GLU A 86 30.57 -6.46 -0.93
CA GLU A 86 30.80 -5.56 0.19
C GLU A 86 29.72 -4.46 0.25
N ILE A 87 29.40 -4.01 1.46
CA ILE A 87 28.51 -2.89 1.73
C ILE A 87 29.15 -1.92 2.70
N SER A 88 28.75 -0.64 2.65
CA SER A 88 29.26 0.36 3.58
C SER A 88 28.81 0.11 5.03
N GLY A 89 29.60 0.55 5.99
CA GLY A 89 29.26 0.41 7.41
C GLY A 89 27.93 1.04 7.81
N SER A 90 27.52 2.13 7.15
CA SER A 90 26.17 2.70 7.34
C SER A 90 25.05 1.72 6.95
N ARG A 91 25.24 0.95 5.88
CA ARG A 91 24.32 -0.11 5.47
C ARG A 91 24.37 -1.32 6.40
N VAL A 92 25.56 -1.66 6.91
CA VAL A 92 25.69 -2.69 7.96
C VAL A 92 24.88 -2.31 9.18
N ASP A 93 24.99 -1.05 9.65
CA ASP A 93 24.20 -0.56 10.79
C ASP A 93 22.71 -0.67 10.54
N THR A 94 22.26 -0.33 9.32
CA THR A 94 20.86 -0.53 8.90
C THR A 94 20.45 -2.00 8.96
N VAL A 95 21.28 -2.93 8.47
CA VAL A 95 21.03 -4.38 8.53
C VAL A 95 20.90 -4.85 9.97
N TYR A 96 21.83 -4.46 10.85
CA TYR A 96 21.83 -4.84 12.27
C TYR A 96 20.59 -4.33 13.01
N SER A 97 20.10 -3.14 12.67
CA SER A 97 18.90 -2.56 13.28
C SER A 97 17.61 -3.38 13.02
N PHE A 98 17.60 -4.19 11.96
CA PHE A 98 16.48 -5.07 11.60
C PHE A 98 16.77 -6.56 11.76
N MET A 99 17.99 -6.92 12.17
CA MET A 99 18.41 -8.30 12.32
C MET A 99 17.75 -8.97 13.54
N ASP A 100 17.44 -10.25 13.42
CA ASP A 100 16.99 -11.03 14.56
C ASP A 100 18.14 -11.20 15.57
N SER A 101 17.87 -10.93 16.83
CA SER A 101 18.87 -10.99 17.91
C SER A 101 19.52 -12.37 18.05
N THR A 102 18.85 -13.43 17.62
CA THR A 102 19.39 -14.79 17.62
C THR A 102 20.53 -14.99 16.62
N ARG A 103 20.66 -14.10 15.64
CA ARG A 103 21.70 -14.13 14.59
C ARG A 103 22.98 -13.40 15.00
N ILE A 104 22.96 -12.72 16.14
CA ILE A 104 24.08 -11.91 16.64
C ILE A 104 24.57 -12.48 17.97
N LYS A 105 25.89 -12.49 18.20
CA LYS A 105 26.51 -12.85 19.48
C LYS A 105 26.11 -11.81 20.54
N ARG A 106 25.92 -12.27 21.79
CA ARG A 106 25.56 -11.37 22.90
C ARG A 106 26.60 -10.24 23.06
N GLY A 107 26.14 -9.02 23.21
CA GLY A 107 27.01 -7.83 23.32
C GLY A 107 27.33 -7.15 21.98
N HIS A 108 26.90 -7.70 20.85
CA HIS A 108 27.13 -7.16 19.49
C HIS A 108 25.85 -6.69 18.78
N GLY A 109 24.77 -6.48 19.50
CA GLY A 109 23.47 -6.08 18.91
C GLY A 109 23.43 -4.72 18.22
N THR A 110 24.52 -3.95 18.31
CA THR A 110 24.70 -2.68 17.60
C THR A 110 26.01 -2.73 16.84
N PHE A 111 25.99 -2.31 15.58
CA PHE A 111 27.19 -2.20 14.77
C PHE A 111 28.10 -1.09 15.27
N LYS A 112 29.37 -1.38 15.48
CA LYS A 112 30.39 -0.45 16.02
C LYS A 112 31.54 -0.16 15.06
N GLY A 113 31.41 -0.57 13.79
CA GLY A 113 32.40 -0.29 12.75
C GLY A 113 32.31 1.12 12.19
N ALA A 114 33.32 1.52 11.44
CA ALA A 114 33.34 2.81 10.75
C ALA A 114 32.30 2.83 9.60
N HIS A 115 31.43 3.82 9.58
CA HIS A 115 30.33 3.90 8.60
C HIS A 115 30.81 4.09 7.16
N SER A 116 32.00 4.69 6.97
CA SER A 116 32.59 4.95 5.65
C SER A 116 33.38 3.77 5.06
N MET A 117 33.67 2.75 5.87
CA MET A 117 34.41 1.58 5.41
C MET A 117 33.46 0.56 4.76
N MET A 118 34.02 -0.31 3.92
CA MET A 118 33.32 -1.41 3.28
C MET A 118 33.54 -2.70 4.07
N TYR A 119 32.51 -3.53 4.13
CA TYR A 119 32.51 -4.78 4.90
C TYR A 119 31.81 -5.90 4.11
N ASN A 120 32.41 -7.06 4.15
CA ASN A 120 31.79 -8.30 3.64
C ASN A 120 31.25 -9.16 4.79
N ILE A 121 30.68 -10.31 4.46
CA ILE A 121 30.08 -11.21 5.45
C ILE A 121 31.09 -11.76 6.46
N ASP A 122 32.35 -12.01 6.03
CA ASP A 122 33.43 -12.54 6.87
C ASP A 122 33.87 -11.50 7.90
N ASP A 123 33.93 -10.24 7.53
CA ASP A 123 34.20 -9.14 8.45
C ASP A 123 33.14 -9.07 9.56
N LEU A 124 31.87 -9.26 9.19
CA LEU A 124 30.76 -9.23 10.15
C LEU A 124 30.83 -10.41 11.13
N ILE A 125 31.23 -11.59 10.66
CA ILE A 125 31.40 -12.78 11.50
C ILE A 125 32.60 -12.62 12.44
N ASN A 126 33.75 -12.19 11.91
CA ASN A 126 35.00 -12.16 12.65
C ASN A 126 35.06 -11.00 13.64
N ASN A 127 34.53 -9.83 13.28
CA ASN A 127 34.76 -8.59 14.04
C ASN A 127 33.51 -8.01 14.67
N PHE A 128 32.31 -8.30 14.16
CA PHE A 128 31.06 -7.63 14.57
C PHE A 128 30.00 -8.55 15.13
N GLY A 129 30.36 -9.79 15.42
CA GLY A 129 29.53 -10.71 16.18
C GLY A 129 28.37 -11.35 15.41
N LEU A 130 28.38 -11.31 14.09
CA LEU A 130 27.48 -12.14 13.29
C LEU A 130 27.83 -13.63 13.54
N ARG A 131 26.84 -14.50 13.71
CA ARG A 131 27.10 -15.89 14.04
C ARG A 131 27.62 -16.68 12.84
N GLU A 132 28.60 -17.54 13.08
CA GLU A 132 29.32 -18.32 12.03
C GLU A 132 28.42 -19.23 11.21
N HIS A 133 27.41 -19.88 11.82
CA HIS A 133 26.48 -20.75 11.11
C HIS A 133 25.72 -20.04 9.97
N ILE A 134 25.61 -18.70 10.00
CA ILE A 134 25.01 -17.92 8.92
C ILE A 134 25.77 -18.14 7.59
N LYS A 135 27.09 -18.29 7.62
CA LYS A 135 27.88 -18.55 6.43
C LYS A 135 27.56 -19.91 5.82
N GLU A 136 27.39 -20.93 6.64
CA GLU A 136 27.00 -22.28 6.21
C GLU A 136 25.59 -22.28 5.63
N ASP A 137 24.65 -21.64 6.31
CA ASP A 137 23.27 -21.50 5.86
C ASP A 137 23.17 -20.73 4.53
N LEU A 138 24.02 -19.75 4.30
CA LEU A 138 24.11 -19.02 3.03
C LEU A 138 24.65 -19.89 1.90
N PHE A 139 25.67 -20.71 2.19
CA PHE A 139 26.28 -21.61 1.21
C PHE A 139 25.29 -22.68 0.74
N THR A 140 24.46 -23.18 1.65
CA THR A 140 23.41 -24.17 1.35
C THR A 140 22.14 -23.54 0.77
N LYS A 141 22.08 -22.21 0.63
CA LYS A 141 20.91 -21.44 0.20
C LYS A 141 19.63 -21.70 1.04
N THR A 142 19.80 -22.06 2.28
CA THR A 142 18.69 -22.32 3.21
C THR A 142 18.21 -21.08 3.95
N LEU A 143 18.92 -19.97 3.83
CA LEU A 143 18.66 -18.74 4.57
C LEU A 143 18.22 -17.62 3.62
N ASP A 144 16.98 -17.20 3.75
CA ASP A 144 16.44 -16.04 3.05
C ASP A 144 16.58 -14.76 3.91
N TRP A 145 16.43 -13.59 3.28
CA TRP A 145 16.50 -12.31 3.98
C TRP A 145 15.51 -12.22 5.17
N TYR A 146 14.32 -12.81 5.06
CA TYR A 146 13.30 -12.80 6.11
C TYR A 146 13.61 -13.71 7.30
N ASP A 147 14.56 -14.62 7.17
CA ASP A 147 15.05 -15.45 8.27
C ASP A 147 16.09 -14.70 9.13
N VAL A 148 16.71 -13.68 8.56
CA VAL A 148 17.72 -12.83 9.20
C VAL A 148 17.14 -11.50 9.66
N LEU A 149 16.43 -10.81 8.78
CA LEU A 149 15.80 -9.52 9.05
C LEU A 149 14.41 -9.72 9.63
N ASN A 150 14.33 -10.19 10.85
CA ASN A 150 13.09 -10.58 11.52
C ASN A 150 12.86 -9.85 12.85
N ALA A 151 13.43 -8.67 13.02
CA ALA A 151 13.12 -7.82 14.17
C ALA A 151 11.63 -7.40 14.18
N LYS A 152 11.11 -7.03 15.35
CA LYS A 152 9.69 -6.74 15.59
C LYS A 152 9.05 -5.83 14.53
N GLY A 153 9.79 -4.84 14.01
CA GLY A 153 9.31 -3.90 12.99
C GLY A 153 9.11 -4.53 11.61
N VAL A 154 9.95 -5.49 11.23
CA VAL A 154 9.91 -6.18 9.93
C VAL A 154 8.94 -7.36 9.97
N ARG A 155 8.91 -8.12 11.07
CA ARG A 155 8.12 -9.35 11.23
C ARG A 155 6.66 -9.19 10.77
N LYS A 156 6.03 -8.08 11.11
CA LYS A 156 4.64 -7.78 10.74
C LYS A 156 4.45 -7.56 9.23
N ARG A 157 5.52 -7.24 8.51
CA ARG A 157 5.51 -6.91 7.08
C ARG A 157 6.10 -8.00 6.18
N ILE A 158 6.74 -9.03 6.76
CA ILE A 158 7.41 -10.08 5.97
C ILE A 158 6.47 -10.71 4.94
N ARG A 159 5.24 -11.05 5.34
CA ARG A 159 4.25 -11.65 4.43
C ARG A 159 3.97 -10.75 3.23
N TYR A 160 3.76 -9.48 3.48
CA TYR A 160 3.50 -8.48 2.44
C TYR A 160 4.72 -8.30 1.52
N LEU A 161 5.91 -8.08 2.09
CA LEU A 161 7.15 -7.89 1.31
C LEU A 161 7.46 -9.11 0.42
N ARG A 162 7.23 -10.32 0.94
CA ARG A 162 7.35 -11.55 0.14
C ARG A 162 6.32 -11.61 -0.98
N ALA A 163 5.09 -11.18 -0.74
CA ALA A 163 4.06 -11.13 -1.78
C ALA A 163 4.45 -10.15 -2.90
N VAL A 164 4.91 -8.94 -2.55
CA VAL A 164 5.40 -7.93 -3.50
C VAL A 164 6.51 -8.51 -4.39
N MET A 165 7.51 -9.16 -3.79
CA MET A 165 8.64 -9.73 -4.53
C MET A 165 8.25 -10.94 -5.39
N ARG A 166 7.32 -11.77 -4.90
CA ARG A 166 6.81 -12.94 -5.64
C ARG A 166 6.07 -12.52 -6.90
N ASP A 167 5.31 -11.44 -6.84
CA ASP A 167 4.52 -10.95 -7.97
C ASP A 167 5.36 -10.08 -8.93
N GLY A 168 6.70 -10.06 -8.74
CA GLY A 168 7.67 -9.47 -9.66
C GLY A 168 7.90 -7.97 -9.46
N HIS A 169 7.28 -7.35 -8.46
CA HIS A 169 7.53 -5.96 -8.13
C HIS A 169 8.86 -5.78 -7.41
N LYS A 170 9.56 -4.68 -7.71
CA LYS A 170 10.75 -4.29 -6.95
C LYS A 170 10.33 -3.43 -5.77
N LEU A 171 10.92 -3.69 -4.61
CA LEU A 171 10.57 -2.98 -3.37
C LEU A 171 10.86 -1.48 -3.41
N ASP A 172 11.77 -1.05 -4.26
CA ASP A 172 12.18 0.35 -4.49
C ASP A 172 11.39 1.05 -5.62
N GLU A 173 10.44 0.36 -6.24
CA GLU A 173 9.55 0.99 -7.21
C GLU A 173 8.66 2.03 -6.54
N LYS A 174 8.41 3.13 -7.27
CA LYS A 174 7.47 4.14 -6.81
C LYS A 174 6.04 3.57 -6.84
N PRO A 175 5.35 3.53 -5.69
CA PRO A 175 3.96 3.07 -5.66
C PRO A 175 3.07 3.91 -6.58
N ARG A 176 2.34 3.24 -7.47
CA ARG A 176 1.36 3.84 -8.40
C ARG A 176 -0.05 3.90 -7.83
N ILE A 177 -0.29 3.18 -6.73
CA ILE A 177 -1.58 3.09 -6.07
C ILE A 177 -1.53 3.92 -4.80
N GLU A 178 -2.55 4.75 -4.59
CA GLU A 178 -2.76 5.47 -3.34
C GLU A 178 -4.16 5.16 -2.80
N VAL A 179 -4.25 4.81 -1.53
CA VAL A 179 -5.52 4.54 -0.83
C VAL A 179 -5.78 5.65 0.18
N SER A 180 -6.99 6.19 0.16
CA SER A 180 -7.36 7.27 1.08
C SER A 180 -8.87 7.28 1.33
N THR A 181 -9.31 8.04 2.33
CA THR A 181 -10.73 8.41 2.40
C THR A 181 -11.05 9.54 1.42
N ILE A 182 -12.31 9.62 1.00
CA ILE A 182 -12.79 10.72 0.15
C ILE A 182 -12.48 12.08 0.81
N HIS A 183 -12.63 12.19 2.12
CA HIS A 183 -12.37 13.44 2.85
C HIS A 183 -10.89 13.82 2.86
N ALA A 184 -9.99 12.86 3.05
CA ALA A 184 -8.56 13.11 3.09
C ALA A 184 -7.96 13.38 1.70
N SER A 185 -8.65 13.00 0.62
CA SER A 185 -8.24 13.25 -0.76
C SER A 185 -8.55 14.66 -1.28
N LYS A 186 -9.06 15.54 -0.43
CA LYS A 186 -9.46 16.89 -0.82
C LYS A 186 -8.30 17.64 -1.49
N GLY A 187 -8.52 18.11 -2.72
CA GLY A 187 -7.50 18.79 -3.55
C GLY A 187 -6.62 17.87 -4.39
N GLY A 188 -6.61 16.54 -4.14
CA GLY A 188 -5.87 15.59 -4.97
C GLY A 188 -6.70 15.09 -6.15
N GLU A 189 -6.16 15.18 -7.36
CA GLU A 189 -6.73 14.57 -8.57
C GLU A 189 -5.78 13.51 -9.13
N ARG A 190 -6.32 12.48 -9.78
CA ARG A 190 -5.55 11.42 -10.45
C ARG A 190 -6.18 11.10 -11.81
N ASP A 191 -5.39 10.56 -12.71
CA ASP A 191 -5.90 10.11 -14.00
C ASP A 191 -6.96 9.03 -13.80
N ASN A 192 -6.70 8.06 -12.90
CA ASN A 192 -7.62 6.98 -12.63
C ASN A 192 -8.05 7.01 -11.16
N VAL A 193 -9.34 6.93 -10.92
CA VAL A 193 -9.94 6.86 -9.60
C VAL A 193 -10.83 5.64 -9.49
N MET A 194 -10.69 4.95 -8.39
CA MET A 194 -11.56 3.87 -7.98
C MET A 194 -12.31 4.30 -6.73
N LEU A 195 -13.62 4.36 -6.80
CA LEU A 195 -14.49 4.85 -5.76
C LEU A 195 -15.35 3.71 -5.23
N LEU A 196 -15.08 3.31 -3.98
CA LEU A 196 -15.85 2.26 -3.32
C LEU A 196 -17.13 2.87 -2.72
N THR A 197 -18.24 2.16 -2.92
CA THR A 197 -19.57 2.58 -2.46
C THR A 197 -19.93 2.12 -1.05
N ASP A 198 -19.06 1.34 -0.43
CA ASP A 198 -19.24 0.84 0.94
C ASP A 198 -19.39 1.96 1.96
N LEU A 199 -20.36 1.78 2.88
CA LEU A 199 -20.62 2.64 4.00
C LEU A 199 -20.43 1.91 5.33
N SER A 200 -20.11 2.66 6.38
CA SER A 200 -20.34 2.21 7.75
C SER A 200 -21.78 2.52 8.18
N TYR A 201 -22.24 1.89 9.26
CA TYR A 201 -23.61 2.04 9.74
C TYR A 201 -24.05 3.49 9.97
N GLY A 202 -23.18 4.33 10.53
CA GLY A 202 -23.54 5.74 10.83
C GLY A 202 -23.94 6.54 9.58
N PRO A 203 -23.04 6.69 8.57
CA PRO A 203 -23.37 7.33 7.30
C PRO A 203 -24.56 6.69 6.58
N TYR A 204 -24.65 5.36 6.57
CA TYR A 204 -25.76 4.65 5.97
C TYR A 204 -27.10 5.02 6.63
N LYS A 205 -27.17 4.93 7.95
CA LYS A 205 -28.37 5.29 8.71
C LYS A 205 -28.77 6.76 8.46
N SER A 206 -27.82 7.68 8.57
CA SER A 206 -28.07 9.10 8.32
C SER A 206 -28.65 9.35 6.92
N SER A 207 -28.09 8.68 5.91
CA SER A 207 -28.57 8.82 4.53
C SER A 207 -29.96 8.20 4.28
N ARG A 208 -30.40 7.27 5.11
CA ARG A 208 -31.75 6.68 5.02
C ARG A 208 -32.79 7.49 5.81
N ASP A 209 -32.39 7.97 6.98
CA ASP A 209 -33.34 8.58 7.93
C ASP A 209 -33.68 10.03 7.57
N THR A 210 -32.76 10.78 6.97
CA THR A 210 -32.94 12.22 6.75
C THR A 210 -32.60 12.66 5.33
N GLN A 211 -33.27 13.70 4.84
CA GLN A 211 -32.92 14.31 3.55
C GLN A 211 -31.53 14.95 3.62
N GLN A 212 -31.19 15.61 4.72
CA GLN A 212 -29.88 16.20 4.94
C GLN A 212 -28.78 15.15 4.85
N GLY A 213 -28.96 13.99 5.49
CA GLY A 213 -27.97 12.87 5.40
C GLY A 213 -27.81 12.35 3.97
N ARG A 214 -28.90 12.26 3.20
CA ARG A 214 -28.83 11.90 1.76
C ARG A 214 -28.02 12.91 0.96
N ASP A 215 -28.26 14.18 1.18
CA ASP A 215 -27.57 15.26 0.46
C ASP A 215 -26.10 15.34 0.84
N ASP A 216 -25.77 15.11 2.11
CA ASP A 216 -24.39 15.10 2.59
C ASP A 216 -23.59 13.93 2.00
N GLU A 217 -24.15 12.72 1.98
CA GLU A 217 -23.49 11.58 1.32
C GLU A 217 -23.37 11.81 -0.19
N ALA A 218 -24.37 12.36 -0.85
CA ALA A 218 -24.31 12.70 -2.27
C ALA A 218 -23.16 13.70 -2.58
N ARG A 219 -22.97 14.69 -1.70
CA ARG A 219 -21.84 15.65 -1.82
C ARG A 219 -20.50 14.94 -1.65
N VAL A 220 -20.38 14.07 -0.66
CA VAL A 220 -19.14 13.32 -0.39
C VAL A 220 -18.78 12.46 -1.61
N PHE A 221 -19.69 11.65 -2.12
CA PHE A 221 -19.44 10.81 -3.28
C PHE A 221 -19.19 11.60 -4.56
N TYR A 222 -19.86 12.76 -4.72
CA TYR A 222 -19.55 13.68 -5.80
C TYR A 222 -18.11 14.17 -5.74
N VAL A 223 -17.63 14.59 -4.56
CA VAL A 223 -16.23 14.99 -4.38
C VAL A 223 -15.28 13.85 -4.76
N GLY A 224 -15.58 12.62 -4.34
CA GLY A 224 -14.79 11.45 -4.72
C GLY A 224 -14.75 11.23 -6.24
N ALA A 225 -15.91 11.27 -6.91
CA ALA A 225 -16.01 11.08 -8.34
C ALA A 225 -15.26 12.17 -9.14
N THR A 226 -15.31 13.42 -8.69
CA THR A 226 -14.60 14.52 -9.33
C THR A 226 -13.08 14.50 -9.17
N ARG A 227 -12.51 13.54 -8.43
CA ARG A 227 -11.05 13.34 -8.37
C ARG A 227 -10.50 12.67 -9.63
N ALA A 228 -11.34 12.02 -10.43
CA ALA A 228 -10.94 11.36 -11.68
C ALA A 228 -10.74 12.39 -12.80
N LYS A 229 -9.57 12.31 -13.47
CA LYS A 229 -9.30 13.10 -14.69
C LYS A 229 -9.71 12.36 -15.95
N LYS A 230 -9.43 11.05 -16.03
CA LYS A 230 -9.64 10.26 -17.25
C LYS A 230 -10.58 9.08 -17.00
N LYS A 231 -10.37 8.33 -15.92
CA LYS A 231 -11.11 7.10 -15.68
C LYS A 231 -11.67 7.06 -14.26
N LEU A 232 -12.96 6.85 -14.16
CA LEU A 232 -13.67 6.59 -12.91
C LEU A 232 -14.21 5.18 -12.89
N ILE A 233 -13.75 4.36 -11.94
CA ILE A 233 -14.35 3.07 -11.64
C ILE A 233 -15.12 3.19 -10.33
N ILE A 234 -16.40 2.87 -10.39
CA ILE A 234 -17.24 2.75 -9.21
C ILE A 234 -17.29 1.27 -8.84
N VAL A 235 -16.92 0.97 -7.60
CA VAL A 235 -16.81 -0.39 -7.11
C VAL A 235 -17.92 -0.66 -6.11
N HIS A 236 -18.80 -1.59 -6.47
CA HIS A 236 -19.77 -2.18 -5.57
C HIS A 236 -19.17 -3.39 -4.88
N THR A 237 -19.35 -3.52 -3.60
CA THR A 237 -18.97 -4.73 -2.87
C THR A 237 -20.20 -5.56 -2.59
N THR A 238 -20.20 -6.77 -3.12
CA THR A 238 -21.28 -7.77 -2.83
C THR A 238 -21.27 -8.21 -1.35
N GLU A 239 -20.21 -7.89 -0.61
CA GLU A 239 -20.03 -8.20 0.81
C GLU A 239 -20.30 -6.99 1.73
N ALA A 240 -20.58 -5.80 1.16
CA ALA A 240 -20.90 -4.64 1.95
C ALA A 240 -22.24 -4.82 2.68
N GLN A 241 -22.21 -4.72 3.99
CA GLN A 241 -23.44 -4.70 4.79
C GLN A 241 -24.24 -3.43 4.52
N PHE A 242 -23.57 -2.34 4.17
CA PHE A 242 -24.16 -1.04 3.89
C PHE A 242 -23.48 -0.42 2.68
N GLU A 243 -24.27 0.09 1.75
CA GLU A 243 -23.77 0.65 0.50
C GLU A 243 -24.47 1.97 0.19
N TYR A 244 -23.74 2.89 -0.44
CA TYR A 244 -24.29 4.08 -1.07
C TYR A 244 -24.73 3.74 -2.50
N GLU A 245 -26.00 3.95 -2.78
CA GLU A 245 -26.57 3.81 -4.13
C GLU A 245 -26.57 5.19 -4.82
N PRO A 246 -25.56 5.50 -5.63
CA PRO A 246 -25.55 6.77 -6.35
C PRO A 246 -26.65 6.81 -7.42
N ILE A 247 -27.29 7.95 -7.56
CA ILE A 247 -28.40 8.21 -8.49
C ILE A 247 -28.06 7.87 -9.96
N PHE A 248 -26.78 7.78 -10.29
CA PHE A 248 -26.31 7.47 -11.66
C PHE A 248 -26.57 6.02 -12.13
N PHE A 249 -27.07 5.13 -11.26
CA PHE A 249 -27.31 3.73 -11.63
C PHE A 249 -28.70 3.47 -12.20
N HIS A 250 -29.64 4.38 -12.00
CA HIS A 250 -31.01 4.19 -12.45
C HIS A 250 -31.22 4.36 -13.97
N ASP A 251 -30.24 4.93 -14.70
CA ASP A 251 -30.37 5.20 -16.14
C ASP A 251 -30.06 3.99 -17.05
N ARG A 252 -29.81 2.79 -16.53
CA ARG A 252 -29.40 1.62 -17.34
C ARG A 252 -30.36 0.42 -17.35
N GLN A 253 -31.56 0.55 -16.80
CA GLN A 253 -32.57 -0.50 -16.93
C GLN A 253 -33.67 -0.16 -17.97
N ALA A 254 -33.49 0.88 -18.75
CA ALA A 254 -34.41 1.26 -19.83
C ALA A 254 -33.66 1.32 -21.17
N SER A 255 -33.19 0.13 -21.63
CA SER A 255 -32.93 -0.12 -23.07
C SER A 255 -32.69 -1.61 -23.29
#